data_e3824b7d759ea6ac83263f79783f8439
#
_entry.id   e3824b7d759ea6ac83263f79783f8439
#
_cell.length_a   1.000
_cell.length_b   1.000
_cell.length_c   1.000
_cell.angle_alpha   90.00
_cell.angle_beta   90.00
_cell.angle_gamma   90.00
#
_symmetry.space_group_name_H-M   'P 1'
#
loop_
_entity.id
_entity.type
_entity.pdbx_description
1 polymer ?
#
loop_
_entity_poly.entity_id
_entity_poly.type
_entity_poly.pdbx_seq_one_letter_code
_entity_poly.pdbx_strand_id
1 'polypeptide(L)'
;APDVEQMRATYDERRRYMIQRLREMGFGIRVEPKGAFYIFADARKFTKDSYKFAFEVLEQAHVGITPGVDFGTGGEGYVRFSYANSLENIREALDRLNRFLLSRGS
;
A
#
# COMPACT_ATOMS: atom_id res chain seq x y z
N ALA A 1 -28.28 -5.39 -7.37
CA ALA A 1 -28.04 -4.42 -8.43
C ALA A 1 -26.75 -4.74 -9.15
N PRO A 2 -26.72 -4.57 -10.48
CA PRO A 2 -25.51 -4.87 -11.25
C PRO A 2 -24.31 -4.05 -10.77
N ASP A 3 -24.55 -2.90 -10.19
CA ASP A 3 -23.50 -2.02 -9.73
C ASP A 3 -22.62 -2.63 -8.64
N VAL A 4 -23.20 -3.47 -7.79
CA VAL A 4 -22.46 -4.10 -6.70
C VAL A 4 -21.41 -5.07 -7.24
N GLU A 5 -21.77 -5.84 -8.25
CA GLU A 5 -20.81 -6.78 -8.85
C GLU A 5 -19.73 -6.07 -9.62
N GLN A 6 -20.06 -5.00 -10.33
CA GLN A 6 -19.07 -4.19 -11.03
C GLN A 6 -18.10 -3.54 -10.07
N MET A 7 -18.60 -3.01 -8.96
CA MET A 7 -17.74 -2.44 -7.93
C MET A 7 -16.79 -3.46 -7.34
N ARG A 8 -17.29 -4.65 -7.06
CA ARG A 8 -16.49 -5.74 -6.51
C ARG A 8 -15.37 -6.15 -7.48
N ALA A 9 -15.73 -6.30 -8.75
CA ALA A 9 -14.75 -6.66 -9.78
C ALA A 9 -13.69 -5.57 -9.95
N THR A 10 -14.10 -4.30 -9.89
CA THR A 10 -13.19 -3.17 -10.01
C THR A 10 -12.20 -3.13 -8.84
N TYR A 11 -12.70 -3.32 -7.61
CA TYR A 11 -11.81 -3.34 -6.45
C TYR A 11 -10.88 -4.54 -6.46
N ASP A 12 -11.35 -5.68 -6.93
CA ASP A 12 -10.53 -6.87 -7.04
C ASP A 12 -9.37 -6.66 -8.03
N GLU A 13 -9.64 -6.02 -9.15
CA GLU A 13 -8.62 -5.68 -10.14
C GLU A 13 -7.57 -4.74 -9.54
N ARG A 14 -8.04 -3.71 -8.83
CA ARG A 14 -7.14 -2.75 -8.19
C ARG A 14 -6.29 -3.40 -7.11
N ARG A 15 -6.89 -4.29 -6.33
CA ARG A 15 -6.17 -5.03 -5.30
C ARG A 15 -5.05 -5.88 -5.90
N ARG A 16 -5.35 -6.61 -6.96
CA ARG A 16 -4.36 -7.46 -7.64
C ARG A 16 -3.23 -6.65 -8.22
N TYR A 17 -3.57 -5.55 -8.84
CA TYR A 17 -2.57 -4.66 -9.43
C TYR A 17 -1.64 -4.09 -8.35
N MET A 18 -2.23 -3.60 -7.26
CA MET A 18 -1.44 -3.04 -6.18
C MET A 18 -0.53 -4.08 -5.52
N ILE A 19 -1.06 -5.28 -5.29
CA ILE A 19 -0.26 -6.36 -4.72
C ILE A 19 0.93 -6.69 -5.62
N GLN A 20 0.70 -6.81 -6.91
CA GLN A 20 1.77 -7.09 -7.86
C GLN A 20 2.85 -6.01 -7.81
N ARG A 21 2.45 -4.75 -7.86
CA ARG A 21 3.40 -3.64 -7.83
C ARG A 21 4.19 -3.60 -6.53
N LEU A 22 3.51 -3.77 -5.40
CA LEU A 22 4.18 -3.76 -4.10
C LEU A 22 5.17 -4.90 -3.96
N ARG A 23 4.83 -6.08 -4.44
CA ARG A 23 5.75 -7.22 -4.43
C ARG A 23 6.97 -6.96 -5.29
N GLU A 24 6.79 -6.36 -6.44
CA GLU A 24 7.89 -6.01 -7.33
C GLU A 24 8.85 -5.02 -6.67
N MET A 25 8.33 -4.15 -5.83
CA MET A 25 9.15 -3.19 -5.09
C MET A 25 9.89 -3.80 -3.90
N GLY A 26 9.45 -4.97 -3.45
CA GLY A 26 10.09 -5.67 -2.35
C GLY A 26 9.28 -5.74 -1.06
N PHE A 27 8.04 -5.31 -1.08
CA PHE A 27 7.16 -5.44 0.09
C PHE A 27 6.65 -6.87 0.20
N GLY A 28 6.63 -7.41 1.42
CA GLY A 28 5.88 -8.61 1.70
C GLY A 28 4.40 -8.24 1.85
N ILE A 29 3.52 -9.10 1.41
CA ILE A 29 2.09 -8.78 1.40
C ILE A 29 1.33 -9.72 2.34
N ARG A 30 0.51 -9.11 3.20
CA ARG A 30 -0.48 -9.81 3.98
C ARG A 30 -1.85 -9.51 3.38
N VAL A 31 -2.67 -10.56 3.26
CA VAL A 31 -4.01 -10.41 2.72
C VAL A 31 -4.94 -9.90 3.81
N GLU A 32 -5.69 -8.86 3.50
CA GLU A 32 -6.68 -8.30 4.40
C GLU A 32 -7.93 -9.16 4.46
N PRO A 33 -8.66 -9.14 5.58
CA PRO A 33 -9.95 -9.81 5.66
C PRO A 33 -10.93 -9.28 4.63
N LYS A 34 -11.91 -10.12 4.29
CA LYS A 34 -12.95 -9.74 3.35
C LYS A 34 -13.66 -8.46 3.78
N GLY A 35 -13.94 -7.62 2.82
CA GLY A 35 -14.67 -6.37 3.04
C GLY A 35 -13.80 -5.16 3.29
N ALA A 36 -12.52 -5.36 3.53
CA ALA A 36 -11.60 -4.25 3.70
C ALA A 36 -11.01 -3.83 2.34
N PHE A 37 -10.72 -2.55 2.21
CA PHE A 37 -10.10 -2.00 1.00
C PHE A 37 -8.65 -1.64 1.24
N TYR A 38 -7.98 -2.45 2.04
CA TYR A 38 -6.60 -2.18 2.46
C TYR A 38 -5.72 -3.39 2.23
N ILE A 39 -4.45 -3.10 2.03
CA ILE A 39 -3.42 -4.13 1.92
C ILE A 39 -2.39 -3.84 2.99
N PHE A 40 -2.09 -4.82 3.84
CA PHE A 40 -0.98 -4.76 4.77
C PHE A 40 0.28 -5.19 4.05
N ALA A 41 1.27 -4.34 4.07
CA ALA A 41 2.55 -4.59 3.42
C ALA A 41 3.67 -4.58 4.46
N ASP A 42 4.51 -5.59 4.40
CA ASP A 42 5.69 -5.68 5.26
C ASP A 42 6.78 -4.78 4.70
N ALA A 43 7.08 -3.71 5.40
CA ALA A 43 8.08 -2.73 5.00
C ALA A 43 9.39 -2.87 5.76
N ARG A 44 9.59 -3.97 6.49
CA ARG A 44 10.79 -4.16 7.33
C ARG A 44 12.09 -4.14 6.52
N LYS A 45 11.99 -4.44 5.25
CA LYS A 45 13.14 -4.34 4.33
C LYS A 45 13.60 -2.89 4.18
N PHE A 46 12.69 -1.94 4.32
CA PHE A 46 12.94 -0.52 4.07
C PHE A 46 13.08 0.30 5.34
N THR A 47 12.46 -0.13 6.43
CA THR A 47 12.42 0.67 7.64
C THR A 47 12.24 -0.18 8.89
N LYS A 48 12.72 0.35 10.02
CA LYS A 48 12.44 -0.19 11.34
C LYS A 48 11.44 0.66 12.10
N ASP A 49 11.03 1.79 11.50
CA ASP A 49 10.11 2.75 12.11
C ASP A 49 9.04 3.08 11.09
N SER A 50 7.87 2.45 11.25
CA SER A 50 6.79 2.59 10.29
C SER A 50 6.19 4.01 10.26
N TYR A 51 6.18 4.71 11.39
CA TYR A 51 5.73 6.10 11.43
C TYR A 51 6.64 7.01 10.60
N LYS A 52 7.92 6.89 10.83
CA LYS A 52 8.89 7.68 10.09
C LYS A 52 8.81 7.38 8.59
N PHE A 53 8.70 6.11 8.25
CA PHE A 53 8.59 5.69 6.86
C PHE A 53 7.32 6.25 6.21
N ALA A 54 6.17 6.14 6.89
CA ALA A 54 4.91 6.65 6.38
C ALA A 54 4.98 8.16 6.16
N PHE A 55 5.60 8.86 7.08
CA PHE A 55 5.77 10.31 6.99
C PHE A 55 6.66 10.70 5.81
N GLU A 56 7.78 9.99 5.65
CA GLU A 56 8.69 10.23 4.53
C GLU A 56 8.02 9.96 3.18
N VAL A 57 7.25 8.89 3.10
CA VAL A 57 6.52 8.55 1.88
C VAL A 57 5.51 9.65 1.55
N LEU A 58 4.81 10.14 2.56
CA LEU A 58 3.87 11.24 2.35
C LEU A 58 4.56 12.50 1.86
N GLU A 59 5.67 12.88 2.49
CA GLU A 59 6.39 14.09 2.14
C GLU A 59 7.10 14.00 0.79
N GLN A 60 7.77 12.89 0.53
CA GLN A 60 8.66 12.77 -0.62
C GLN A 60 7.94 12.24 -1.86
N ALA A 61 7.00 11.33 -1.67
CA ALA A 61 6.31 10.68 -2.78
C ALA A 61 4.86 11.14 -2.92
N HIS A 62 4.34 11.87 -1.94
CA HIS A 62 2.95 12.32 -1.90
C HIS A 62 1.98 11.14 -1.91
N VAL A 63 2.34 10.06 -1.23
CA VAL A 63 1.52 8.86 -1.11
C VAL A 63 1.11 8.69 0.35
N GLY A 64 -0.18 8.64 0.61
CA GLY A 64 -0.70 8.42 1.95
C GLY A 64 -0.74 6.94 2.28
N ILE A 65 0.04 6.55 3.27
CA ILE A 65 -0.01 5.19 3.83
C ILE A 65 -0.16 5.32 5.33
N THR A 66 -0.66 4.26 5.97
CA THR A 66 -0.87 4.27 7.41
C THR A 66 0.11 3.32 8.08
N PRO A 67 0.80 3.76 9.15
CA PRO A 67 1.72 2.85 9.85
C PRO A 67 0.95 1.72 10.54
N GLY A 68 1.51 0.51 10.48
CA GLY A 68 0.84 -0.67 11.02
C GLY A 68 0.68 -0.64 12.52
N VAL A 69 1.53 0.10 13.23
CA VAL A 69 1.43 0.22 14.69
C VAL A 69 0.09 0.80 15.13
N ASP A 70 -0.57 1.58 14.27
CA ASP A 70 -1.89 2.14 14.58
C ASP A 70 -2.98 1.06 14.69
N PHE A 71 -2.69 -0.15 14.27
CA PHE A 71 -3.66 -1.25 14.32
C PHE A 71 -3.42 -2.19 15.49
N GLY A 72 -2.49 -1.87 16.33
CA GLY A 72 -2.38 -2.43 17.67
C GLY A 72 -1.79 -3.82 17.83
N THR A 73 -1.39 -4.50 16.82
CA THR A 73 -0.95 -5.89 16.97
C THR A 73 0.42 -6.13 16.36
N GLY A 74 1.45 -5.70 17.08
CA GLY A 74 2.80 -5.96 16.62
C GLY A 74 3.03 -5.49 15.19
N GLY A 75 2.39 -4.41 14.82
CA GLY A 75 2.42 -3.93 13.45
C GLY A 75 3.63 -3.10 13.08
N GLU A 76 4.64 -3.07 13.93
CA GLU A 76 5.85 -2.33 13.62
C GLU A 76 6.54 -2.93 12.41
N GLY A 77 6.88 -2.06 11.46
CA GLY A 77 7.47 -2.50 10.20
C GLY A 77 6.45 -2.79 9.11
N TYR A 78 5.16 -2.71 9.43
CA TYR A 78 4.07 -2.89 8.46
C TYR A 78 3.43 -1.55 8.16
N VAL A 79 2.94 -1.40 6.93
CA VAL A 79 2.17 -0.23 6.52
C VAL A 79 0.92 -0.68 5.77
N ARG A 80 -0.08 0.17 5.77
CA ARG A 80 -1.37 -0.14 5.15
C ARG A 80 -1.59 0.76 3.94
N PHE A 81 -1.89 0.13 2.81
CA PHE A 81 -2.25 0.83 1.58
C PHE A 81 -3.73 0.66 1.32
N SER A 82 -4.38 1.74 0.90
CA SER A 82 -5.79 1.67 0.47
C SER A 82 -5.84 1.53 -1.05
N TYR A 83 -6.68 0.62 -1.54
CA TYR A 83 -6.96 0.54 -2.97
C TYR A 83 -8.36 1.08 -3.32
N ALA A 84 -8.98 1.81 -2.40
CA ALA A 84 -10.26 2.48 -2.62
C ALA A 84 -10.03 3.79 -3.36
N ASN A 85 -9.57 3.69 -4.60
CA ASN A 85 -9.27 4.85 -5.43
C ASN A 85 -9.30 4.40 -6.90
N SER A 86 -9.19 5.33 -7.83
CA SER A 86 -9.15 4.97 -9.25
C SER A 86 -7.84 4.24 -9.56
N LEU A 87 -7.90 3.37 -10.56
CA LEU A 87 -6.69 2.64 -11.00
C LEU A 87 -5.59 3.61 -11.43
N GLU A 88 -5.99 4.70 -12.07
CA GLU A 88 -5.07 5.73 -12.52
C GLU A 88 -4.33 6.37 -11.35
N ASN A 89 -5.06 6.72 -10.29
CA ASN A 89 -4.46 7.31 -9.10
C ASN A 89 -3.58 6.31 -8.36
N ILE A 90 -4.00 5.06 -8.30
CA ILE A 90 -3.20 3.99 -7.69
C ILE A 90 -1.88 3.83 -8.45
N ARG A 91 -1.93 3.79 -9.78
CA ARG A 91 -0.74 3.68 -10.61
C ARG A 91 0.22 4.84 -10.35
N GLU A 92 -0.30 6.05 -10.34
CA GLU A 92 0.51 7.24 -10.09
C GLU A 92 1.18 7.19 -8.73
N ALA A 93 0.41 6.80 -7.70
CA ALA A 93 0.95 6.70 -6.35
C ALA A 93 2.06 5.65 -6.27
N LEU A 94 1.84 4.50 -6.90
CA LEU A 94 2.83 3.42 -6.86
C LEU A 94 4.09 3.78 -7.67
N ASP A 95 3.94 4.50 -8.75
CA ASP A 95 5.08 5.00 -9.52
C ASP A 95 5.92 5.96 -8.68
N ARG A 96 5.27 6.86 -7.96
CA ARG A 96 5.96 7.80 -7.06
C ARG A 96 6.66 7.05 -5.93
N LEU A 97 5.99 6.07 -5.35
CA LEU A 97 6.57 5.25 -4.29
C LEU A 97 7.80 4.51 -4.78
N ASN A 98 7.71 3.93 -5.96
CA ASN A 98 8.83 3.20 -6.54
C ASN A 98 10.04 4.10 -6.74
N ARG A 99 9.83 5.30 -7.29
CA ARG A 99 10.91 6.27 -7.48
C ARG A 99 11.53 6.68 -6.15
N PHE A 100 10.69 6.88 -5.13
CA PHE A 100 11.16 7.24 -3.80
C PHE A 100 12.05 6.14 -3.22
N LEU A 101 11.61 4.88 -3.31
CA LEU A 101 12.38 3.76 -2.79
C LEU A 101 13.71 3.58 -3.53
N LEU A 102 13.71 3.78 -4.84
CA LEU A 102 14.93 3.68 -5.62
C LEU A 102 15.91 4.79 -5.27
N SER A 103 15.42 5.98 -5.00
CA SER A 103 16.30 7.11 -4.67
C SER A 103 16.92 6.98 -3.29
N ARG A 104 16.22 6.38 -2.34
CA ARG A 104 16.75 6.22 -0.98
C ARG A 104 17.48 4.91 -0.79
N GLY A 105 17.19 3.94 -1.65
CA GLY A 105 17.59 2.57 -1.43
C GLY A 105 18.96 2.20 -1.85
N SER A 106 19.61 3.11 -2.28
CA SER A 106 20.97 2.76 -2.61
C SER A 106 21.61 1.71 -1.71
#